data_edf680090aef40b621ca1ab45698f83b
#
_entry.id   edf680090aef40b621ca1ab45698f83b
#
_cell.length_a   1.000
_cell.length_b   1.000
_cell.length_c   1.000
_cell.angle_alpha   90.00
_cell.angle_beta   90.00
_cell.angle_gamma   90.00
#
_symmetry.space_group_name_H-M   'P 1'
#
loop_
_entity.id
_entity.type
_entity.pdbx_description
1 polymer ?
#
loop_
_entity_poly.entity_id
_entity_poly.type
_entity_poly.pdbx_seq_one_letter_code
_entity_poly.pdbx_strand_id
1 'polypeptide(L)'
;MLMCQTDLRDSVRAAIEARCGGDTSQCSAIFSPLKRAFVEAPAGYGKTTVMTGRACWLLASGEVHSPKRILALTFSVAAARRMRTDLGATMSALPGPVAKRFEGSVMATNFHGFACALLRRYWRSLSLPFSVDELSMVDDSSAVNELVSRGGRLSRDEKKTVDEFLRFMRNGQDMDLRRVMFSFNRVIRDRFVPYCLLPYSAMISLAIELLSHFSKLRSYLSTAYPVVLVDEAQDTNALCYVFLRGLLSEESGICMFGDPIQRVYGFIGAMEGLKVKASVELGLLPLELEHNHRFSGGSIVGELGAAIRSDMKGDLPNGTPRLPIFVGAAQQDEATAIVSKVAVLAQGGGGRIAILVRKRGALANLIMDELTKGELSYFNGLFSDTDPEFIEFNALALSRITDVASGEKGVSRSAADKIIDSISDELLTGSRRFEYGRSYAMLLGALRKHLKMDCLAMGPSERFDYIVSIFSEGSLRRFSDYLDAGISMMTVHSAKGLEWDTVFIPGVTRFDWPGVICSRCESAGMCSRSAYGCRIVDAMNMPDGLIEEMGLLYVGVTRARKAVYVSASMQRRTKYGNYQVACPSCLTFLSGIEPVSWTVMDGEGCPGAV
;
A
#
# COMPACT_ATOMS: atom_id res chain seq x y z
N MET A 1 35.30 18.63 -16.99
CA MET A 1 35.80 17.49 -17.76
C MET A 1 34.61 16.50 -17.86
N LEU A 2 34.11 16.23 -19.05
CA LEU A 2 33.03 15.27 -19.26
C LEU A 2 33.62 13.86 -19.02
N MET A 3 33.13 13.14 -18.01
CA MET A 3 33.47 11.72 -17.80
C MET A 3 33.18 10.91 -19.07
N CYS A 4 34.13 10.05 -19.46
CA CYS A 4 33.90 9.05 -20.51
C CYS A 4 32.71 8.15 -20.12
N GLN A 5 31.99 7.61 -21.09
CA GLN A 5 30.84 6.72 -20.84
C GLN A 5 31.26 5.45 -20.07
N THR A 6 32.46 4.95 -20.30
CA THR A 6 33.02 3.80 -19.58
C THR A 6 33.30 4.16 -18.11
N ASP A 7 33.97 5.29 -17.85
CA ASP A 7 34.25 5.75 -16.48
C ASP A 7 32.98 5.99 -15.68
N LEU A 8 31.94 6.52 -16.34
CA LEU A 8 30.59 6.71 -15.75
C LEU A 8 29.97 5.38 -15.34
N ARG A 9 29.99 4.41 -16.23
CA ARG A 9 29.43 3.08 -16.02
C ARG A 9 30.14 2.36 -14.87
N ASP A 10 31.47 2.38 -14.86
CA ASP A 10 32.29 1.71 -13.83
C ASP A 10 32.11 2.38 -12.46
N SER A 11 32.04 3.69 -12.40
CA SER A 11 31.78 4.44 -11.18
C SER A 11 30.39 4.15 -10.58
N VAL A 12 29.34 4.08 -11.41
CA VAL A 12 27.98 3.76 -10.97
C VAL A 12 27.91 2.29 -10.54
N ARG A 13 28.57 1.39 -11.25
CA ARG A 13 28.66 -0.03 -10.89
C ARG A 13 29.25 -0.22 -9.51
N ALA A 14 30.42 0.37 -9.25
CA ALA A 14 31.10 0.29 -7.96
C ALA A 14 30.23 0.83 -6.81
N ALA A 15 29.53 1.95 -7.03
CA ALA A 15 28.62 2.51 -6.03
C ALA A 15 27.42 1.60 -5.73
N ILE A 16 26.86 0.95 -6.76
CA ILE A 16 25.75 -0.01 -6.60
C ILE A 16 26.23 -1.26 -5.87
N GLU A 17 27.38 -1.84 -6.27
CA GLU A 17 27.94 -3.04 -5.63
C GLU A 17 28.23 -2.80 -4.14
N ALA A 18 28.80 -1.64 -3.81
CA ALA A 18 28.98 -1.23 -2.41
C ALA A 18 27.66 -1.15 -1.64
N ARG A 19 26.59 -0.65 -2.27
CA ARG A 19 25.27 -0.54 -1.64
C ARG A 19 24.59 -1.91 -1.47
N CYS A 20 24.82 -2.86 -2.37
CA CYS A 20 24.32 -4.22 -2.27
C CYS A 20 25.03 -5.05 -1.16
N GLY A 21 26.16 -4.57 -0.64
CA GLY A 21 26.85 -5.21 0.48
C GLY A 21 27.29 -6.66 0.20
N GLY A 22 27.57 -7.00 -1.06
CA GLY A 22 27.97 -8.35 -1.48
C GLY A 22 26.80 -9.29 -1.85
N ASP A 23 25.57 -8.81 -1.86
CA ASP A 23 24.43 -9.63 -2.34
C ASP A 23 24.49 -9.80 -3.85
N THR A 24 24.86 -11.02 -4.26
CA THR A 24 24.98 -11.40 -5.67
C THR A 24 23.64 -11.43 -6.39
N SER A 25 22.56 -11.79 -5.69
CA SER A 25 21.21 -11.85 -6.28
C SER A 25 20.70 -10.45 -6.62
N GLN A 26 20.92 -9.45 -5.74
CA GLN A 26 20.63 -8.05 -6.02
C GLN A 26 21.47 -7.52 -7.18
N CYS A 27 22.78 -7.75 -7.17
CA CYS A 27 23.68 -7.34 -8.26
C CYS A 27 23.26 -7.96 -9.59
N SER A 28 22.94 -9.26 -9.61
CA SER A 28 22.48 -9.96 -10.82
C SER A 28 21.19 -9.34 -11.38
N ALA A 29 20.23 -9.00 -10.52
CA ALA A 29 18.99 -8.34 -10.93
C ALA A 29 19.22 -6.91 -11.44
N ILE A 30 20.10 -6.14 -10.81
CA ILE A 30 20.42 -4.76 -11.19
C ILE A 30 21.15 -4.71 -12.54
N PHE A 31 22.16 -5.55 -12.72
CA PHE A 31 23.02 -5.55 -13.91
C PHE A 31 22.53 -6.47 -15.02
N SER A 32 21.38 -7.12 -14.83
CA SER A 32 20.81 -8.04 -15.80
C SER A 32 20.71 -7.42 -17.20
N PRO A 33 21.10 -8.13 -18.27
CA PRO A 33 20.90 -7.67 -19.64
C PRO A 33 19.45 -7.81 -20.11
N LEU A 34 18.58 -8.40 -19.30
CA LEU A 34 17.19 -8.64 -19.66
C LEU A 34 16.43 -7.31 -19.78
N LYS A 35 15.87 -7.06 -20.93
CA LYS A 35 14.97 -5.91 -21.15
C LYS A 35 13.63 -6.09 -20.45
N ARG A 36 13.19 -7.34 -20.25
CA ARG A 36 11.89 -7.68 -19.70
C ARG A 36 12.04 -8.71 -18.59
N ALA A 37 11.76 -8.31 -17.36
CA ALA A 37 11.95 -9.18 -16.19
C ALA A 37 10.84 -8.99 -15.16
N PHE A 38 10.54 -10.07 -14.42
CA PHE A 38 9.79 -10.02 -13.18
C PHE A 38 10.73 -10.34 -12.03
N VAL A 39 10.99 -9.38 -11.17
CA VAL A 39 11.85 -9.52 -10.00
C VAL A 39 10.98 -9.88 -8.80
N GLU A 40 11.02 -11.15 -8.39
CA GLU A 40 10.36 -11.60 -7.16
C GLU A 40 11.23 -11.22 -5.96
N ALA A 41 10.67 -10.41 -5.08
CA ALA A 41 11.36 -9.87 -3.92
C ALA A 41 10.49 -9.97 -2.66
N PRO A 42 10.71 -10.97 -1.80
CA PRO A 42 10.04 -11.05 -0.51
C PRO A 42 10.26 -9.84 0.38
N ALA A 43 9.46 -9.71 1.47
CA ALA A 43 9.64 -8.63 2.42
C ALA A 43 11.04 -8.61 3.01
N GLY A 44 11.74 -7.48 2.93
CA GLY A 44 13.09 -7.33 3.48
C GLY A 44 14.23 -7.72 2.55
N TYR A 45 13.96 -8.22 1.33
CA TYR A 45 14.99 -8.65 0.38
C TYR A 45 15.59 -7.52 -0.48
N GLY A 46 15.27 -6.27 -0.16
CA GLY A 46 15.89 -5.12 -0.84
C GLY A 46 15.27 -4.76 -2.19
N LYS A 47 13.97 -5.07 -2.42
CA LYS A 47 13.23 -4.72 -3.64
C LYS A 47 13.49 -3.28 -4.11
N THR A 48 13.34 -2.30 -3.21
CA THR A 48 13.56 -0.88 -3.52
C THR A 48 15.00 -0.58 -3.91
N THR A 49 15.97 -1.22 -3.24
CA THR A 49 17.42 -1.09 -3.57
C THR A 49 17.67 -1.58 -4.99
N VAL A 50 17.11 -2.73 -5.36
CA VAL A 50 17.28 -3.29 -6.71
C VAL A 50 16.61 -2.40 -7.75
N MET A 51 15.39 -1.94 -7.52
CA MET A 51 14.67 -1.09 -8.45
C MET A 51 15.39 0.25 -8.69
N THR A 52 15.85 0.93 -7.62
CA THR A 52 16.57 2.21 -7.74
C THR A 52 17.96 2.02 -8.35
N GLY A 53 18.66 0.95 -7.97
CA GLY A 53 19.94 0.55 -8.58
C GLY A 53 19.78 0.25 -10.08
N ARG A 54 18.74 -0.50 -10.47
CA ARG A 54 18.42 -0.79 -11.87
C ARG A 54 18.17 0.49 -12.68
N ALA A 55 17.43 1.45 -12.12
CA ALA A 55 17.22 2.74 -12.76
C ALA A 55 18.54 3.48 -13.02
N CYS A 56 19.41 3.57 -12.00
CA CYS A 56 20.73 4.18 -12.14
C CYS A 56 21.61 3.45 -13.16
N TRP A 57 21.58 2.12 -13.19
CA TRP A 57 22.32 1.31 -14.14
C TRP A 57 21.90 1.54 -15.59
N LEU A 58 20.57 1.57 -15.86
CA LEU A 58 20.02 1.83 -17.19
C LEU A 58 20.41 3.23 -17.73
N LEU A 59 20.53 4.21 -16.84
CA LEU A 59 21.02 5.55 -17.19
C LEU A 59 22.53 5.55 -17.43
N ALA A 60 23.30 4.83 -16.62
CA ALA A 60 24.75 4.76 -16.74
C ALA A 60 25.22 3.95 -17.95
N SER A 61 24.49 2.86 -18.28
CA SER A 61 24.77 2.05 -19.48
C SER A 61 24.43 2.77 -20.80
N GLY A 62 23.67 3.88 -20.72
CA GLY A 62 23.23 4.62 -21.90
C GLY A 62 21.99 4.01 -22.60
N GLU A 63 21.38 2.97 -22.01
CA GLU A 63 20.13 2.41 -22.53
C GLU A 63 19.00 3.44 -22.50
N VAL A 64 19.02 4.32 -21.50
CA VAL A 64 18.13 5.48 -21.43
C VAL A 64 18.97 6.74 -21.29
N HIS A 65 18.81 7.67 -22.23
CA HIS A 65 19.56 8.94 -22.26
C HIS A 65 18.64 10.10 -22.62
N SER A 66 18.97 11.30 -22.12
CA SER A 66 18.21 12.53 -22.43
C SER A 66 17.96 12.70 -23.94
N PRO A 67 16.76 13.10 -24.36
CA PRO A 67 15.62 13.54 -23.55
C PRO A 67 14.68 12.42 -23.08
N LYS A 68 15.03 11.15 -23.30
CA LYS A 68 14.25 9.99 -22.86
C LYS A 68 14.35 9.82 -21.32
N ARG A 69 13.33 9.23 -20.73
CA ARG A 69 13.22 9.04 -19.28
C ARG A 69 12.79 7.60 -18.95
N ILE A 70 13.12 7.14 -17.76
CA ILE A 70 12.52 5.92 -17.18
C ILE A 70 11.17 6.30 -16.56
N LEU A 71 10.13 5.53 -16.83
CA LEU A 71 8.84 5.64 -16.15
C LEU A 71 8.77 4.62 -15.02
N ALA A 72 8.71 5.09 -13.79
CA ALA A 72 8.58 4.24 -12.61
C ALA A 72 7.16 4.39 -12.04
N LEU A 73 6.39 3.30 -12.10
CA LEU A 73 4.99 3.24 -11.71
C LEU A 73 4.80 2.42 -10.43
N THR A 74 3.85 2.84 -9.61
CA THR A 74 3.40 2.09 -8.45
C THR A 74 1.89 2.23 -8.26
N PHE A 75 1.32 1.44 -7.34
CA PHE A 75 -0.13 1.47 -7.10
C PHE A 75 -0.57 2.70 -6.30
N SER A 76 0.17 3.11 -5.26
CA SER A 76 -0.26 4.17 -4.35
C SER A 76 0.57 5.46 -4.47
N VAL A 77 -0.04 6.58 -4.07
CA VAL A 77 0.64 7.89 -3.98
C VAL A 77 1.80 7.84 -2.98
N ALA A 78 1.58 7.19 -1.82
CA ALA A 78 2.60 7.04 -0.78
C ALA A 78 3.81 6.24 -1.30
N ALA A 79 3.57 5.12 -2.01
CA ALA A 79 4.64 4.34 -2.60
C ALA A 79 5.39 5.12 -3.70
N ALA A 80 4.70 5.88 -4.55
CA ALA A 80 5.33 6.71 -5.57
C ALA A 80 6.24 7.78 -4.95
N ARG A 81 5.83 8.33 -3.82
CA ARG A 81 6.63 9.31 -3.09
C ARG A 81 7.86 8.67 -2.45
N ARG A 82 7.70 7.54 -1.75
CA ARG A 82 8.82 6.78 -1.19
C ARG A 82 9.83 6.41 -2.28
N MET A 83 9.34 5.95 -3.43
CA MET A 83 10.17 5.66 -4.60
C MET A 83 10.98 6.89 -5.05
N ARG A 84 10.39 8.09 -5.09
CA ARG A 84 11.13 9.33 -5.41
C ARG A 84 12.22 9.64 -4.39
N THR A 85 11.92 9.49 -3.09
CA THR A 85 12.89 9.69 -2.01
C THR A 85 14.05 8.71 -2.12
N ASP A 86 13.75 7.43 -2.34
CA ASP A 86 14.75 6.37 -2.44
C ASP A 86 15.61 6.51 -3.71
N LEU A 87 15.00 6.90 -4.83
CA LEU A 87 15.72 7.27 -6.06
C LEU A 87 16.66 8.46 -5.82
N GLY A 88 16.16 9.53 -5.18
CA GLY A 88 16.94 10.69 -4.80
C GLY A 88 18.14 10.32 -3.91
N ALA A 89 17.91 9.52 -2.87
CA ALA A 89 18.98 9.02 -2.00
C ALA A 89 20.00 8.15 -2.74
N THR A 90 19.53 7.27 -3.65
CA THR A 90 20.41 6.44 -4.47
C THR A 90 21.27 7.30 -5.42
N MET A 91 20.66 8.26 -6.08
CA MET A 91 21.37 9.16 -6.99
C MET A 91 22.34 10.07 -6.25
N SER A 92 21.99 10.57 -5.07
CA SER A 92 22.85 11.41 -4.23
C SER A 92 24.08 10.67 -3.69
N ALA A 93 24.03 9.34 -3.59
CA ALA A 93 25.17 8.50 -3.24
C ALA A 93 26.16 8.29 -4.41
N LEU A 94 25.78 8.67 -5.63
CA LEU A 94 26.66 8.66 -6.79
C LEU A 94 27.59 9.88 -6.78
N PRO A 95 28.75 9.84 -7.49
CA PRO A 95 29.60 11.01 -7.64
C PRO A 95 28.82 12.23 -8.15
N GLY A 96 29.05 13.41 -7.58
CA GLY A 96 28.27 14.62 -7.82
C GLY A 96 27.98 14.95 -9.30
N PRO A 97 28.93 14.84 -10.24
CA PRO A 97 28.68 15.05 -11.67
C PRO A 97 27.69 14.04 -12.26
N VAL A 98 27.71 12.79 -11.75
CA VAL A 98 26.81 11.70 -12.18
C VAL A 98 25.39 11.95 -11.65
N ALA A 99 25.26 12.29 -10.37
CA ALA A 99 23.98 12.60 -9.74
C ALA A 99 23.25 13.71 -10.50
N LYS A 100 23.95 14.81 -10.81
CA LYS A 100 23.41 15.94 -11.59
C LYS A 100 23.00 15.54 -13.02
N ARG A 101 23.72 14.62 -13.66
CA ARG A 101 23.38 14.12 -15.01
C ARG A 101 22.09 13.30 -15.01
N PHE A 102 21.78 12.61 -13.92
CA PHE A 102 20.60 11.75 -13.79
C PHE A 102 19.38 12.48 -13.24
N GLU A 103 19.55 13.72 -12.80
CA GLU A 103 18.44 14.54 -12.31
C GLU A 103 17.33 14.66 -13.37
N GLY A 104 16.09 14.40 -12.95
CA GLY A 104 14.94 14.43 -13.86
C GLY A 104 14.85 13.30 -14.89
N SER A 105 15.80 12.35 -14.92
CA SER A 105 15.80 11.24 -15.89
C SER A 105 14.85 10.08 -15.52
N VAL A 106 14.28 10.09 -14.31
CA VAL A 106 13.26 9.12 -13.88
C VAL A 106 11.98 9.86 -13.51
N MET A 107 10.86 9.45 -14.09
CA MET A 107 9.52 9.91 -13.73
C MET A 107 8.88 8.87 -12.82
N ALA A 108 8.88 9.10 -11.50
CA ALA A 108 8.27 8.22 -10.52
C ALA A 108 6.88 8.75 -10.12
N THR A 109 5.84 7.95 -10.36
CA THR A 109 4.44 8.31 -10.10
C THR A 109 3.59 7.06 -9.88
N ASN A 110 2.31 7.24 -9.50
CA ASN A 110 1.36 6.13 -9.52
C ASN A 110 0.58 6.07 -10.84
N PHE A 111 -0.13 4.97 -11.10
CA PHE A 111 -0.89 4.78 -12.34
C PHE A 111 -1.90 5.91 -12.58
N HIS A 112 -2.66 6.31 -11.57
CA HIS A 112 -3.64 7.39 -11.68
C HIS A 112 -2.99 8.75 -11.96
N GLY A 113 -1.88 9.05 -11.28
CA GLY A 113 -1.12 10.29 -11.52
C GLY A 113 -0.58 10.39 -12.95
N PHE A 114 -0.08 9.29 -13.51
CA PHE A 114 0.37 9.26 -14.89
C PHE A 114 -0.80 9.40 -15.88
N ALA A 115 -1.90 8.68 -15.65
CA ALA A 115 -3.12 8.82 -16.45
C ALA A 115 -3.67 10.25 -16.41
N CYS A 116 -3.74 10.86 -15.22
CA CYS A 116 -4.15 12.24 -15.04
C CYS A 116 -3.26 13.22 -15.82
N ALA A 117 -1.95 13.05 -15.78
CA ALA A 117 -1.01 13.89 -16.55
C ALA A 117 -1.24 13.78 -18.07
N LEU A 118 -1.57 12.59 -18.57
CA LEU A 118 -1.94 12.41 -19.97
C LEU A 118 -3.26 13.10 -20.30
N LEU A 119 -4.28 12.94 -19.46
CA LEU A 119 -5.58 13.55 -19.65
C LEU A 119 -5.50 15.09 -19.60
N ARG A 120 -4.75 15.66 -18.65
CA ARG A 120 -4.48 17.11 -18.58
C ARG A 120 -3.90 17.67 -19.88
N ARG A 121 -3.03 16.92 -20.51
CA ARG A 121 -2.37 17.37 -21.73
C ARG A 121 -3.23 17.16 -22.98
N TYR A 122 -4.06 16.11 -23.02
CA TYR A 122 -4.75 15.66 -24.23
C TYR A 122 -6.29 15.60 -24.08
N TRP A 123 -6.88 16.23 -23.06
CA TRP A 123 -8.30 16.19 -22.78
C TRP A 123 -9.19 16.61 -23.97
N ARG A 124 -8.72 17.59 -24.77
CA ARG A 124 -9.44 18.04 -25.98
C ARG A 124 -9.57 16.94 -27.03
N SER A 125 -8.59 16.04 -27.10
CA SER A 125 -8.62 14.91 -28.05
C SER A 125 -9.67 13.86 -27.68
N LEU A 126 -10.18 13.89 -26.45
CA LEU A 126 -11.28 13.05 -25.97
C LEU A 126 -12.65 13.75 -26.03
N SER A 127 -12.72 14.93 -26.65
CA SER A 127 -13.94 15.76 -26.72
C SER A 127 -14.53 16.08 -25.33
N LEU A 128 -13.69 16.19 -24.32
CA LEU A 128 -14.12 16.63 -22.98
C LEU A 128 -14.39 18.14 -23.02
N PRO A 129 -15.51 18.62 -22.45
CA PRO A 129 -15.85 20.05 -22.44
C PRO A 129 -15.02 20.88 -21.48
N PHE A 130 -14.41 20.25 -20.47
CA PHE A 130 -13.63 20.88 -19.41
C PHE A 130 -12.23 20.26 -19.33
N SER A 131 -11.27 21.02 -18.77
CA SER A 131 -10.01 20.43 -18.34
C SER A 131 -10.23 19.43 -17.19
N VAL A 132 -9.39 18.42 -17.09
CA VAL A 132 -9.44 17.46 -15.98
C VAL A 132 -9.24 18.15 -14.63
N ASP A 133 -8.55 19.29 -14.60
CA ASP A 133 -8.36 20.10 -13.39
C ASP A 133 -9.64 20.77 -12.88
N GLU A 134 -10.65 20.89 -13.72
CA GLU A 134 -11.98 21.42 -13.37
C GLU A 134 -12.93 20.33 -12.85
N LEU A 135 -12.50 19.06 -12.90
CA LEU A 135 -13.30 17.91 -12.48
C LEU A 135 -12.96 17.51 -11.03
N SER A 136 -13.98 17.30 -10.23
CA SER A 136 -13.84 16.72 -8.89
C SER A 136 -13.63 15.21 -9.00
N MET A 137 -12.53 14.70 -8.44
CA MET A 137 -12.28 13.26 -8.35
C MET A 137 -13.17 12.63 -7.30
N VAL A 138 -13.81 11.52 -7.64
CA VAL A 138 -14.73 10.81 -6.73
C VAL A 138 -14.39 9.33 -6.68
N ASP A 139 -14.61 8.72 -5.51
CA ASP A 139 -14.46 7.29 -5.35
C ASP A 139 -15.49 6.53 -6.18
N ASP A 140 -15.06 5.43 -6.81
CA ASP A 140 -15.91 4.62 -7.68
C ASP A 140 -17.17 4.08 -6.96
N SER A 141 -17.07 3.81 -5.66
CA SER A 141 -18.19 3.30 -4.86
C SER A 141 -19.22 4.37 -4.52
N SER A 142 -18.83 5.62 -4.43
CA SER A 142 -19.69 6.77 -4.11
C SER A 142 -20.11 7.58 -5.34
N ALA A 143 -19.47 7.35 -6.49
CA ALA A 143 -19.61 8.18 -7.69
C ALA A 143 -21.06 8.38 -8.14
N VAL A 144 -21.88 7.33 -8.11
CA VAL A 144 -23.31 7.42 -8.51
C VAL A 144 -24.11 8.25 -7.50
N ASN A 145 -23.84 8.11 -6.20
CA ASN A 145 -24.51 8.88 -5.16
C ASN A 145 -24.12 10.37 -5.27
N GLU A 146 -22.86 10.64 -5.51
CA GLU A 146 -22.36 12.00 -5.71
C GLU A 146 -22.97 12.64 -6.97
N LEU A 147 -23.11 11.88 -8.05
CA LEU A 147 -23.82 12.34 -9.25
C LEU A 147 -25.26 12.74 -8.93
N VAL A 148 -25.96 11.90 -8.16
CA VAL A 148 -27.36 12.15 -7.77
C VAL A 148 -27.47 13.38 -6.85
N SER A 149 -26.54 13.58 -5.94
CA SER A 149 -26.50 14.75 -5.04
C SER A 149 -26.36 16.08 -5.82
N ARG A 150 -25.63 16.05 -6.96
CA ARG A 150 -25.49 17.20 -7.88
C ARG A 150 -26.65 17.32 -8.89
N GLY A 151 -27.71 16.50 -8.76
CA GLY A 151 -28.89 16.56 -9.62
C GLY A 151 -28.79 15.72 -10.91
N GLY A 152 -27.69 14.98 -11.08
CA GLY A 152 -27.51 14.06 -12.21
C GLY A 152 -28.30 12.75 -12.02
N ARG A 153 -28.53 12.02 -13.11
CA ARG A 153 -29.23 10.72 -13.09
C ARG A 153 -28.65 9.79 -14.14
N LEU A 154 -28.61 8.50 -13.82
CA LEU A 154 -28.33 7.43 -14.78
C LEU A 154 -29.63 6.70 -15.13
N SER A 155 -29.79 6.34 -16.39
CA SER A 155 -30.79 5.35 -16.81
C SER A 155 -30.43 3.98 -16.23
N ARG A 156 -31.37 3.04 -16.30
CA ARG A 156 -31.15 1.66 -15.86
C ARG A 156 -29.99 0.99 -16.60
N ASP A 157 -29.89 1.23 -17.92
CA ASP A 157 -28.84 0.62 -18.74
C ASP A 157 -27.48 1.26 -18.50
N GLU A 158 -27.42 2.59 -18.30
CA GLU A 158 -26.18 3.29 -17.94
C GLU A 158 -25.65 2.82 -16.57
N LYS A 159 -26.56 2.68 -15.58
CA LYS A 159 -26.16 2.12 -14.28
C LYS A 159 -25.64 0.69 -14.40
N LYS A 160 -26.31 -0.14 -15.19
CA LYS A 160 -25.84 -1.51 -15.49
C LYS A 160 -24.45 -1.50 -16.13
N THR A 161 -24.18 -0.59 -17.06
CA THR A 161 -22.86 -0.44 -17.69
C THR A 161 -21.78 -0.09 -16.68
N VAL A 162 -22.04 0.85 -15.76
CA VAL A 162 -21.11 1.21 -14.67
C VAL A 162 -20.86 0.03 -13.76
N ASP A 163 -21.91 -0.64 -13.28
CA ASP A 163 -21.81 -1.79 -12.38
C ASP A 163 -21.04 -2.95 -13.04
N GLU A 164 -21.29 -3.21 -14.34
CA GLU A 164 -20.59 -4.25 -15.11
C GLU A 164 -19.11 -3.95 -15.26
N PHE A 165 -18.76 -2.70 -15.59
CA PHE A 165 -17.36 -2.28 -15.69
C PHE A 165 -16.62 -2.44 -14.35
N LEU A 166 -17.20 -1.97 -13.25
CA LEU A 166 -16.61 -2.09 -11.92
C LEU A 166 -16.49 -3.55 -11.47
N ARG A 167 -17.44 -4.41 -11.83
CA ARG A 167 -17.39 -5.84 -11.56
C ARG A 167 -16.22 -6.51 -12.29
N PHE A 168 -16.06 -6.27 -13.60
CA PHE A 168 -14.95 -6.86 -14.37
C PHE A 168 -13.58 -6.34 -13.89
N MET A 169 -13.50 -5.08 -13.50
CA MET A 169 -12.30 -4.51 -12.90
C MET A 169 -11.93 -5.23 -11.59
N ARG A 170 -12.91 -5.46 -10.71
CA ARG A 170 -12.69 -6.15 -9.43
C ARG A 170 -12.35 -7.63 -9.58
N ASN A 171 -12.93 -8.29 -10.55
CA ASN A 171 -12.70 -9.72 -10.80
C ASN A 171 -11.40 -9.99 -11.61
N GLY A 172 -10.63 -8.97 -11.95
CA GLY A 172 -9.37 -9.11 -12.68
C GLY A 172 -9.53 -9.55 -14.14
N GLN A 173 -10.72 -9.43 -14.74
CA GLN A 173 -11.05 -9.90 -16.09
C GLN A 173 -10.77 -8.81 -17.13
N ASP A 174 -9.54 -8.70 -17.62
CA ASP A 174 -9.12 -7.64 -18.54
C ASP A 174 -9.76 -7.71 -19.94
N MET A 175 -10.08 -8.90 -20.44
CA MET A 175 -10.74 -9.06 -21.75
C MET A 175 -12.17 -8.51 -21.72
N ASP A 176 -12.93 -8.85 -20.70
CA ASP A 176 -14.30 -8.35 -20.53
C ASP A 176 -14.31 -6.84 -20.21
N LEU A 177 -13.34 -6.39 -19.43
CA LEU A 177 -13.15 -4.97 -19.12
C LEU A 177 -12.99 -4.14 -20.39
N ARG A 178 -12.18 -4.58 -21.34
CA ARG A 178 -12.00 -3.88 -22.64
C ARG A 178 -13.30 -3.78 -23.43
N ARG A 179 -14.11 -4.84 -23.39
CA ARG A 179 -15.41 -4.86 -24.12
C ARG A 179 -16.36 -3.78 -23.61
N VAL A 180 -16.45 -3.58 -22.30
CA VAL A 180 -17.40 -2.63 -21.67
C VAL A 180 -16.84 -1.22 -21.52
N MET A 181 -15.52 -1.06 -21.58
CA MET A 181 -14.82 0.20 -21.28
C MET A 181 -15.29 1.38 -22.15
N PHE A 182 -15.50 1.20 -23.44
CA PHE A 182 -15.95 2.29 -24.31
C PHE A 182 -17.36 2.76 -23.99
N SER A 183 -18.26 1.82 -23.64
CA SER A 183 -19.61 2.16 -23.18
C SER A 183 -19.58 2.87 -21.83
N PHE A 184 -18.73 2.41 -20.91
CA PHE A 184 -18.48 3.09 -19.63
C PHE A 184 -17.96 4.52 -19.85
N ASN A 185 -16.92 4.70 -20.66
CA ASN A 185 -16.36 6.02 -20.94
C ASN A 185 -17.36 6.98 -21.57
N ARG A 186 -18.28 6.46 -22.41
CA ARG A 186 -19.40 7.26 -22.93
C ARG A 186 -20.31 7.73 -21.80
N VAL A 187 -20.71 6.84 -20.89
CA VAL A 187 -21.52 7.21 -19.71
C VAL A 187 -20.79 8.26 -18.86
N ILE A 188 -19.49 8.13 -18.67
CA ILE A 188 -18.69 9.13 -17.94
C ILE A 188 -18.79 10.50 -18.62
N ARG A 189 -18.52 10.58 -19.93
CA ARG A 189 -18.59 11.84 -20.69
C ARG A 189 -19.98 12.46 -20.69
N ASP A 190 -21.01 11.64 -20.88
CA ASP A 190 -22.37 12.15 -21.06
C ASP A 190 -23.09 12.47 -19.74
N ARG A 191 -22.70 11.81 -18.63
CA ARG A 191 -23.42 11.89 -17.37
C ARG A 191 -22.62 12.45 -16.20
N PHE A 192 -21.34 12.15 -16.07
CA PHE A 192 -20.53 12.60 -14.94
C PHE A 192 -19.81 13.92 -15.22
N VAL A 193 -19.17 14.03 -16.37
CA VAL A 193 -18.40 15.22 -16.75
C VAL A 193 -19.25 16.50 -16.73
N PRO A 194 -20.52 16.55 -17.21
CA PRO A 194 -21.36 17.75 -17.11
C PRO A 194 -21.62 18.23 -15.69
N TYR A 195 -21.46 17.37 -14.71
CA TYR A 195 -21.58 17.72 -13.28
C TYR A 195 -20.23 17.91 -12.59
N CYS A 196 -19.16 18.10 -13.40
CA CYS A 196 -17.78 18.26 -12.92
C CYS A 196 -17.31 17.08 -12.03
N LEU A 197 -17.69 15.85 -12.37
CA LEU A 197 -17.31 14.64 -11.65
C LEU A 197 -16.48 13.70 -12.53
N LEU A 198 -15.44 13.09 -11.93
CA LEU A 198 -14.64 12.05 -12.57
C LEU A 198 -14.33 10.93 -11.58
N PRO A 199 -14.92 9.73 -11.73
CA PRO A 199 -14.55 8.55 -10.94
C PRO A 199 -13.08 8.16 -11.13
N TYR A 200 -12.43 7.63 -10.10
CA TYR A 200 -11.00 7.26 -10.18
C TYR A 200 -10.72 6.25 -11.30
N SER A 201 -11.56 5.23 -11.47
CA SER A 201 -11.41 4.26 -12.57
C SER A 201 -11.58 4.89 -13.95
N ALA A 202 -12.41 5.92 -14.07
CA ALA A 202 -12.62 6.64 -15.33
C ALA A 202 -11.35 7.35 -15.82
N MET A 203 -10.52 7.82 -14.90
CA MET A 203 -9.25 8.47 -15.24
C MET A 203 -8.34 7.54 -16.05
N ILE A 204 -8.16 6.30 -15.58
CA ILE A 204 -7.33 5.31 -16.29
C ILE A 204 -8.03 4.83 -17.57
N SER A 205 -9.34 4.58 -17.53
CA SER A 205 -10.07 4.08 -18.71
C SER A 205 -10.10 5.09 -19.84
N LEU A 206 -10.24 6.39 -19.57
CA LEU A 206 -10.13 7.46 -20.58
C LEU A 206 -8.70 7.58 -21.12
N ALA A 207 -7.68 7.38 -20.29
CA ALA A 207 -6.30 7.35 -20.75
C ALA A 207 -6.03 6.14 -21.66
N ILE A 208 -6.61 4.97 -21.38
CA ILE A 208 -6.54 3.80 -22.27
C ILE A 208 -7.23 4.10 -23.61
N GLU A 209 -8.40 4.73 -23.57
CA GLU A 209 -9.12 5.14 -24.80
C GLU A 209 -8.27 6.10 -25.63
N LEU A 210 -7.64 7.10 -25.00
CA LEU A 210 -6.72 8.02 -25.66
C LEU A 210 -5.58 7.28 -26.37
N LEU A 211 -4.93 6.33 -25.69
CA LEU A 211 -3.86 5.53 -26.28
C LEU A 211 -4.34 4.61 -27.40
N SER A 212 -5.59 4.15 -27.32
CA SER A 212 -6.19 3.27 -28.34
C SER A 212 -6.52 4.01 -29.63
N HIS A 213 -7.00 5.25 -29.53
CA HIS A 213 -7.36 6.09 -30.67
C HIS A 213 -6.16 6.77 -31.33
N PHE A 214 -5.11 7.09 -30.57
CA PHE A 214 -3.97 7.88 -31.06
C PHE A 214 -2.66 7.07 -31.06
N SER A 215 -2.46 6.26 -32.11
CA SER A 215 -1.26 5.44 -32.29
C SER A 215 0.05 6.25 -32.24
N LYS A 216 0.04 7.48 -32.79
CA LYS A 216 1.19 8.39 -32.71
C LYS A 216 1.54 8.80 -31.29
N LEU A 217 0.53 9.02 -30.44
CA LEU A 217 0.76 9.30 -29.02
C LEU A 217 1.37 8.09 -28.31
N ARG A 218 0.85 6.88 -28.59
CA ARG A 218 1.42 5.65 -28.05
C ARG A 218 2.89 5.48 -28.44
N SER A 219 3.22 5.66 -29.75
CA SER A 219 4.61 5.62 -30.22
C SER A 219 5.49 6.69 -29.59
N TYR A 220 4.96 7.90 -29.41
CA TYR A 220 5.69 8.96 -28.70
C TYR A 220 5.99 8.57 -27.26
N LEU A 221 5.00 8.06 -26.51
CA LEU A 221 5.18 7.68 -25.11
C LEU A 221 6.16 6.51 -24.96
N SER A 222 6.07 5.46 -25.79
CA SER A 222 7.02 4.34 -25.74
C SER A 222 8.45 4.76 -26.12
N THR A 223 8.60 5.81 -26.93
CA THR A 223 9.92 6.40 -27.25
C THR A 223 10.43 7.30 -26.13
N ALA A 224 9.55 8.13 -25.53
CA ALA A 224 9.90 9.03 -24.44
C ALA A 224 10.21 8.26 -23.16
N TYR A 225 9.54 7.13 -22.93
CA TYR A 225 9.71 6.22 -21.80
C TYR A 225 10.06 4.81 -22.28
N PRO A 226 11.29 4.60 -22.78
CA PRO A 226 11.68 3.32 -23.39
C PRO A 226 11.76 2.19 -22.36
N VAL A 227 11.84 2.51 -21.06
CA VAL A 227 11.83 1.54 -19.97
C VAL A 227 10.79 1.93 -18.94
N VAL A 228 9.98 0.95 -18.53
CA VAL A 228 8.99 1.06 -17.47
C VAL A 228 9.39 0.16 -16.31
N LEU A 229 9.45 0.72 -15.11
CA LEU A 229 9.63 -0.02 -13.84
C LEU A 229 8.30 -0.02 -13.10
N VAL A 230 7.84 -1.16 -12.62
CA VAL A 230 6.58 -1.27 -11.86
C VAL A 230 6.89 -1.82 -10.48
N ASP A 231 6.65 -1.02 -9.44
CA ASP A 231 6.78 -1.45 -8.05
C ASP A 231 5.46 -1.99 -7.51
N GLU A 232 5.52 -2.88 -6.51
CA GLU A 232 4.35 -3.56 -5.92
C GLU A 232 3.45 -4.18 -7.00
N ALA A 233 4.07 -4.84 -7.97
CA ALA A 233 3.38 -5.36 -9.15
C ALA A 233 2.19 -6.27 -8.80
N GLN A 234 2.24 -7.01 -7.69
CA GLN A 234 1.16 -7.88 -7.23
C GLN A 234 -0.15 -7.14 -6.91
N ASP A 235 -0.11 -5.81 -6.73
CA ASP A 235 -1.30 -5.01 -6.45
C ASP A 235 -1.95 -4.44 -7.74
N THR A 236 -1.38 -4.74 -8.90
CA THR A 236 -1.88 -4.24 -10.19
C THR A 236 -3.24 -4.87 -10.51
N ASN A 237 -4.27 -4.04 -10.69
CA ASN A 237 -5.57 -4.49 -11.15
C ASN A 237 -5.65 -4.59 -12.69
N ALA A 238 -6.74 -5.18 -13.20
CA ALA A 238 -6.93 -5.39 -14.64
C ALA A 238 -6.87 -4.08 -15.45
N LEU A 239 -7.42 -2.99 -14.91
CA LEU A 239 -7.43 -1.69 -15.58
C LEU A 239 -6.02 -1.09 -15.70
N CYS A 240 -5.25 -1.12 -14.60
CA CYS A 240 -3.84 -0.70 -14.58
C CYS A 240 -2.98 -1.57 -15.51
N TYR A 241 -3.26 -2.88 -15.56
CA TYR A 241 -2.54 -3.79 -16.45
C TYR A 241 -2.82 -3.50 -17.94
N VAL A 242 -4.08 -3.25 -18.30
CA VAL A 242 -4.44 -2.83 -19.66
C VAL A 242 -3.79 -1.51 -20.04
N PHE A 243 -3.76 -0.56 -19.10
CA PHE A 243 -3.08 0.72 -19.29
C PHE A 243 -1.57 0.55 -19.51
N LEU A 244 -0.92 -0.25 -18.66
CA LEU A 244 0.50 -0.58 -18.77
C LEU A 244 0.83 -1.17 -20.16
N ARG A 245 0.05 -2.14 -20.61
CA ARG A 245 0.20 -2.72 -21.97
C ARG A 245 0.06 -1.68 -23.08
N GLY A 246 -0.82 -0.70 -22.88
CA GLY A 246 -1.01 0.42 -23.82
C GLY A 246 0.20 1.35 -23.94
N LEU A 247 1.04 1.42 -22.91
CA LEU A 247 2.26 2.24 -22.90
C LEU A 247 3.46 1.56 -23.58
N LEU A 248 3.46 0.22 -23.66
CA LEU A 248 4.58 -0.56 -24.15
C LEU A 248 4.53 -0.76 -25.67
N SER A 249 5.70 -0.80 -26.29
CA SER A 249 5.96 -1.32 -27.63
C SER A 249 6.79 -2.61 -27.56
N GLU A 250 7.05 -3.25 -28.70
CA GLU A 250 7.93 -4.42 -28.76
C GLU A 250 9.35 -4.11 -28.27
N GLU A 251 9.84 -2.91 -28.54
CA GLU A 251 11.18 -2.44 -28.14
C GLU A 251 11.25 -1.97 -26.69
N SER A 252 10.12 -1.77 -26.02
CA SER A 252 10.09 -1.28 -24.65
C SER A 252 10.64 -2.30 -23.67
N GLY A 253 11.54 -1.83 -22.78
CA GLY A 253 11.94 -2.57 -21.60
C GLY A 253 10.90 -2.45 -20.47
N ILE A 254 10.72 -3.51 -19.72
CA ILE A 254 9.87 -3.50 -18.52
C ILE A 254 10.45 -4.39 -17.43
N CYS A 255 10.56 -3.86 -16.21
CA CYS A 255 10.87 -4.64 -15.03
C CYS A 255 9.73 -4.47 -14.02
N MET A 256 9.08 -5.56 -13.64
CA MET A 256 8.06 -5.61 -12.62
C MET A 256 8.67 -6.15 -11.32
N PHE A 257 8.50 -5.45 -10.22
CA PHE A 257 9.00 -5.82 -8.90
C PHE A 257 7.83 -6.12 -8.00
N GLY A 258 7.83 -7.30 -7.38
CA GLY A 258 6.71 -7.67 -6.52
C GLY A 258 6.94 -8.95 -5.74
N ASP A 259 6.05 -9.19 -4.80
CA ASP A 259 5.92 -10.44 -4.06
C ASP A 259 4.50 -10.97 -4.25
N PRO A 260 4.29 -12.02 -5.07
CA PRO A 260 2.95 -12.57 -5.31
C PRO A 260 2.20 -12.97 -4.01
N ILE A 261 2.95 -13.33 -2.96
CA ILE A 261 2.38 -13.69 -1.65
C ILE A 261 1.82 -12.48 -0.90
N GLN A 262 2.35 -11.29 -1.15
CA GLN A 262 1.84 -10.04 -0.56
C GLN A 262 0.64 -9.43 -1.31
N ARG A 263 -0.06 -10.18 -2.15
CA ARG A 263 -1.29 -9.76 -2.80
C ARG A 263 -2.44 -9.74 -1.79
N VAL A 264 -2.67 -8.60 -1.18
CA VAL A 264 -3.72 -8.42 -0.16
C VAL A 264 -4.85 -7.48 -0.62
N TYR A 265 -4.79 -7.02 -1.85
CA TYR A 265 -5.78 -6.12 -2.45
C TYR A 265 -6.65 -6.82 -3.52
N GLY A 266 -6.81 -8.15 -3.44
CA GLY A 266 -7.71 -8.90 -4.33
C GLY A 266 -9.15 -8.39 -4.27
N PHE A 267 -9.62 -7.98 -3.10
CA PHE A 267 -10.98 -7.43 -2.91
C PHE A 267 -11.22 -6.09 -3.66
N ILE A 268 -10.18 -5.39 -4.07
CA ILE A 268 -10.27 -4.19 -4.93
C ILE A 268 -9.79 -4.46 -6.37
N GLY A 269 -9.57 -5.72 -6.72
CA GLY A 269 -9.30 -6.17 -8.07
C GLY A 269 -7.84 -6.41 -8.43
N ALA A 270 -6.92 -6.52 -7.47
CA ALA A 270 -5.56 -6.97 -7.75
C ALA A 270 -5.59 -8.34 -8.44
N MET A 271 -4.94 -8.44 -9.61
CA MET A 271 -5.04 -9.61 -10.48
C MET A 271 -4.40 -10.84 -9.85
N GLU A 272 -5.14 -11.94 -9.83
CA GLU A 272 -4.59 -13.24 -9.51
C GLU A 272 -3.70 -13.75 -10.64
N GLY A 273 -2.61 -14.46 -10.29
CA GLY A 273 -1.69 -15.00 -11.29
C GLY A 273 -1.00 -13.98 -12.18
N LEU A 274 -0.96 -12.70 -11.79
CA LEU A 274 -0.37 -11.63 -12.60
C LEU A 274 1.05 -11.95 -13.06
N LYS A 275 1.89 -12.54 -12.20
CA LYS A 275 3.27 -12.95 -12.56
C LYS A 275 3.25 -13.87 -13.78
N VAL A 276 2.43 -14.92 -13.75
CA VAL A 276 2.33 -15.90 -14.86
C VAL A 276 1.78 -15.22 -16.11
N LYS A 277 0.69 -14.46 -15.98
CA LYS A 277 0.07 -13.75 -17.10
C LYS A 277 1.05 -12.77 -17.75
N ALA A 278 1.72 -11.94 -16.96
CA ALA A 278 2.67 -10.96 -17.46
C ALA A 278 3.90 -11.63 -18.08
N SER A 279 4.37 -12.78 -17.56
CA SER A 279 5.44 -13.54 -18.17
C SER A 279 5.07 -14.05 -19.56
N VAL A 280 3.84 -14.53 -19.74
CA VAL A 280 3.37 -15.01 -21.05
C VAL A 280 3.11 -13.84 -22.01
N GLU A 281 2.38 -12.82 -21.58
CA GLU A 281 1.90 -11.76 -22.49
C GLU A 281 2.95 -10.68 -22.77
N LEU A 282 3.86 -10.41 -21.83
CA LEU A 282 4.91 -9.38 -21.95
C LEU A 282 6.30 -9.98 -22.14
N GLY A 283 6.43 -11.31 -22.11
CA GLY A 283 7.72 -12.00 -22.23
C GLY A 283 8.66 -11.72 -21.06
N LEU A 284 8.14 -11.64 -19.82
CA LEU A 284 8.97 -11.38 -18.64
C LEU A 284 9.71 -12.66 -18.21
N LEU A 285 11.01 -12.55 -18.02
CA LEU A 285 11.82 -13.60 -17.44
C LEU A 285 11.94 -13.43 -15.93
N PRO A 286 11.88 -14.52 -15.15
CA PRO A 286 11.93 -14.44 -13.68
C PRO A 286 13.33 -14.11 -13.20
N LEU A 287 13.42 -13.25 -12.20
CA LEU A 287 14.59 -13.00 -11.37
C LEU A 287 14.14 -13.08 -9.91
N GLU A 288 14.91 -13.69 -9.05
CA GLU A 288 14.57 -13.87 -7.65
C GLU A 288 15.66 -13.25 -6.76
N LEU A 289 15.25 -12.58 -5.69
CA LEU A 289 16.15 -12.11 -4.64
C LEU A 289 16.20 -13.15 -3.54
N GLU A 290 17.42 -13.49 -3.09
CA GLU A 290 17.66 -14.67 -2.24
C GLU A 290 17.95 -14.30 -0.78
N HIS A 291 18.42 -13.08 -0.51
CA HIS A 291 18.89 -12.70 0.82
C HIS A 291 17.99 -11.66 1.48
N ASN A 292 17.68 -11.92 2.75
CA ASN A 292 16.92 -10.98 3.58
C ASN A 292 17.86 -9.96 4.26
N HIS A 293 17.67 -8.68 3.99
CA HIS A 293 18.46 -7.58 4.55
C HIS A 293 17.77 -6.88 5.74
N ARG A 294 16.51 -7.18 5.98
CA ARG A 294 15.74 -6.59 7.08
C ARG A 294 15.95 -7.34 8.38
N PHE A 295 16.01 -8.67 8.28
CA PHE A 295 16.11 -9.54 9.43
C PHE A 295 17.53 -10.12 9.49
N SER A 296 18.24 -9.84 10.57
CA SER A 296 19.54 -10.47 10.83
C SER A 296 19.37 -11.99 10.99
N GLY A 297 20.39 -12.77 10.72
CA GLY A 297 20.38 -14.22 10.92
C GLY A 297 19.96 -14.55 12.35
N GLY A 298 19.00 -15.49 12.50
CA GLY A 298 18.40 -15.84 13.78
C GLY A 298 17.26 -14.93 14.26
N SER A 299 16.78 -14.01 13.43
CA SER A 299 15.59 -13.23 13.75
C SER A 299 14.33 -14.12 13.70
N ILE A 300 13.65 -14.25 14.84
CA ILE A 300 12.39 -15.00 14.95
C ILE A 300 11.34 -14.51 13.95
N VAL A 301 11.24 -13.22 13.73
CA VAL A 301 10.29 -12.64 12.76
C VAL A 301 10.65 -13.03 11.33
N GLY A 302 11.95 -13.05 11.00
CA GLY A 302 12.44 -13.49 9.69
C GLY A 302 12.16 -14.97 9.43
N GLU A 303 12.45 -15.82 10.40
CA GLU A 303 12.19 -17.27 10.34
C GLU A 303 10.69 -17.57 10.23
N LEU A 304 9.86 -16.88 11.01
CA LEU A 304 8.41 -17.01 10.95
C LEU A 304 7.84 -16.57 9.59
N GLY A 305 8.31 -15.44 9.06
CA GLY A 305 7.94 -14.99 7.72
C GLY A 305 8.34 -15.98 6.62
N ALA A 306 9.53 -16.56 6.71
CA ALA A 306 10.00 -17.58 5.79
C ALA A 306 9.16 -18.87 5.88
N ALA A 307 8.81 -19.32 7.09
CA ALA A 307 7.97 -20.49 7.29
C ALA A 307 6.54 -20.31 6.75
N ILE A 308 5.91 -19.14 6.97
CA ILE A 308 4.61 -18.82 6.39
C ILE A 308 4.69 -18.88 4.86
N ARG A 309 5.76 -18.30 4.28
CA ARG A 309 5.98 -18.30 2.84
C ARG A 309 6.15 -19.69 2.27
N SER A 310 6.95 -20.57 2.94
CA SER A 310 7.13 -21.96 2.55
C SER A 310 5.82 -22.74 2.59
N ASP A 311 5.02 -22.59 3.66
CA ASP A 311 3.70 -23.23 3.77
C ASP A 311 2.75 -22.77 2.64
N MET A 312 2.81 -21.50 2.24
CA MET A 312 2.02 -20.98 1.12
C MET A 312 2.48 -21.49 -0.26
N LYS A 313 3.76 -21.79 -0.41
CA LYS A 313 4.33 -22.37 -1.65
C LYS A 313 4.22 -23.92 -1.71
N GLY A 314 3.92 -24.56 -0.61
CA GLY A 314 3.90 -26.02 -0.49
C GLY A 314 5.24 -26.65 -0.14
N ASP A 315 6.20 -25.83 0.20
CA ASP A 315 7.52 -26.29 0.60
C ASP A 315 7.55 -26.63 2.10
N LEU A 316 8.49 -27.48 2.49
CA LEU A 316 8.77 -27.70 3.90
C LEU A 316 9.66 -26.55 4.42
N PRO A 317 9.28 -25.89 5.53
CA PRO A 317 10.11 -24.85 6.10
C PRO A 317 11.41 -25.41 6.67
N ASN A 318 12.48 -24.66 6.58
CA ASN A 318 13.75 -24.94 7.25
C ASN A 318 13.65 -24.50 8.71
N GLY A 319 13.45 -25.45 9.62
CA GLY A 319 13.30 -25.19 11.05
C GLY A 319 11.85 -25.10 11.51
N THR A 320 11.65 -24.87 12.81
CA THR A 320 10.33 -24.77 13.46
C THR A 320 10.29 -23.49 14.29
N PRO A 321 10.07 -22.31 13.65
CA PRO A 321 10.00 -21.05 14.36
C PRO A 321 8.80 -21.04 15.32
N ARG A 322 8.98 -20.37 16.46
CA ARG A 322 7.96 -20.23 17.50
C ARG A 322 7.06 -19.04 17.19
N LEU A 323 5.75 -19.27 17.21
CA LEU A 323 4.75 -18.20 17.10
C LEU A 323 4.19 -17.90 18.51
N PRO A 324 4.52 -16.74 19.11
CA PRO A 324 3.92 -16.36 20.37
C PRO A 324 2.41 -16.13 20.22
N ILE A 325 1.59 -16.94 20.90
CA ILE A 325 0.13 -16.86 20.87
C ILE A 325 -0.46 -16.76 22.27
N PHE A 326 -1.44 -15.86 22.44
CA PHE A 326 -2.31 -15.79 23.62
C PHE A 326 -3.71 -16.25 23.25
N VAL A 327 -4.32 -17.07 24.10
CA VAL A 327 -5.71 -17.51 23.91
C VAL A 327 -6.53 -17.09 25.12
N GLY A 328 -7.36 -16.06 24.96
CA GLY A 328 -8.30 -15.60 25.98
C GLY A 328 -9.56 -16.47 26.04
N ALA A 329 -10.19 -16.56 27.22
CA ALA A 329 -11.49 -17.20 27.34
C ALA A 329 -12.56 -16.42 26.56
N ALA A 330 -12.48 -15.09 26.56
CA ALA A 330 -13.31 -14.20 25.77
C ALA A 330 -12.49 -13.10 25.08
N GLN A 331 -13.11 -12.36 24.16
CA GLN A 331 -12.46 -11.22 23.48
C GLN A 331 -12.02 -10.11 24.47
N GLN A 332 -12.69 -9.99 25.63
CA GLN A 332 -12.30 -9.05 26.66
C GLN A 332 -10.94 -9.42 27.28
N ASP A 333 -10.73 -10.71 27.59
CA ASP A 333 -9.47 -11.20 28.16
C ASP A 333 -8.32 -10.99 27.16
N GLU A 334 -8.62 -11.25 25.87
CA GLU A 334 -7.69 -11.01 24.78
C GLU A 334 -7.28 -9.53 24.70
N ALA A 335 -8.25 -8.61 24.72
CA ALA A 335 -7.99 -7.17 24.69
C ALA A 335 -7.18 -6.70 25.90
N THR A 336 -7.53 -7.15 27.10
CA THR A 336 -6.84 -6.81 28.35
C THR A 336 -5.39 -7.31 28.33
N ALA A 337 -5.13 -8.55 27.89
CA ALA A 337 -3.78 -9.09 27.79
C ALA A 337 -2.90 -8.32 26.80
N ILE A 338 -3.44 -7.99 25.61
CA ILE A 338 -2.74 -7.20 24.61
C ILE A 338 -2.34 -5.84 25.19
N VAL A 339 -3.31 -5.11 25.75
CA VAL A 339 -3.05 -3.74 26.23
C VAL A 339 -2.10 -3.74 27.42
N SER A 340 -2.22 -4.70 28.32
CA SER A 340 -1.27 -4.86 29.43
C SER A 340 0.16 -5.11 28.94
N LYS A 341 0.34 -5.98 27.93
CA LYS A 341 1.64 -6.24 27.31
C LYS A 341 2.18 -5.01 26.60
N VAL A 342 1.33 -4.30 25.85
CA VAL A 342 1.67 -3.03 25.17
C VAL A 342 2.15 -1.99 26.20
N ALA A 343 1.46 -1.87 27.34
CA ALA A 343 1.85 -0.94 28.40
C ALA A 343 3.25 -1.26 28.98
N VAL A 344 3.53 -2.53 29.25
CA VAL A 344 4.85 -2.99 29.73
C VAL A 344 5.95 -2.66 28.71
N LEU A 345 5.72 -2.96 27.43
CA LEU A 345 6.69 -2.69 26.38
C LEU A 345 6.91 -1.17 26.16
N ALA A 346 5.83 -0.38 26.20
CA ALA A 346 5.93 1.07 26.05
C ALA A 346 6.73 1.72 27.19
N GLN A 347 6.56 1.25 28.44
CA GLN A 347 7.32 1.71 29.60
C GLN A 347 8.79 1.26 29.55
N GLY A 348 9.05 0.07 29.03
CA GLY A 348 10.40 -0.48 28.88
C GLY A 348 11.23 0.12 27.73
N GLY A 349 10.71 1.10 27.00
CA GLY A 349 11.40 1.65 25.83
C GLY A 349 11.35 0.73 24.61
N GLY A 350 10.34 -0.12 24.50
CA GLY A 350 10.16 -1.16 23.47
C GLY A 350 10.00 -0.66 22.03
N GLY A 351 10.34 0.61 21.75
CA GLY A 351 10.29 1.17 20.43
C GLY A 351 8.86 1.44 19.94
N ARG A 352 8.65 1.40 18.62
CA ARG A 352 7.33 1.61 17.99
C ARG A 352 6.52 0.32 18.02
N ILE A 353 5.29 0.40 18.50
CA ILE A 353 4.37 -0.73 18.65
C ILE A 353 3.17 -0.56 17.71
N ALA A 354 2.78 -1.62 17.01
CA ALA A 354 1.53 -1.65 16.26
C ALA A 354 0.58 -2.73 16.76
N ILE A 355 -0.71 -2.41 16.78
CA ILE A 355 -1.80 -3.37 16.93
C ILE A 355 -2.52 -3.44 15.59
N LEU A 356 -2.34 -4.55 14.87
CA LEU A 356 -2.79 -4.71 13.50
C LEU A 356 -4.02 -5.63 13.46
N VAL A 357 -5.20 -5.04 13.38
CA VAL A 357 -6.46 -5.78 13.28
C VAL A 357 -6.78 -6.12 11.82
N ARG A 358 -7.46 -7.23 11.58
CA ARG A 358 -7.94 -7.58 10.25
C ARG A 358 -9.01 -6.59 9.75
N LYS A 359 -9.92 -6.18 10.62
CA LYS A 359 -11.03 -5.25 10.32
C LYS A 359 -11.50 -4.54 11.59
N ARG A 360 -12.26 -3.47 11.42
CA ARG A 360 -13.04 -2.89 12.52
C ARG A 360 -14.03 -3.94 13.04
N GLY A 361 -14.27 -3.99 14.33
CA GLY A 361 -15.21 -4.91 14.95
C GLY A 361 -15.17 -4.90 16.46
N ALA A 362 -15.89 -5.82 17.10
CA ALA A 362 -16.04 -5.85 18.55
C ALA A 362 -14.70 -5.91 19.30
N LEU A 363 -13.77 -6.77 18.86
CA LEU A 363 -12.45 -6.88 19.50
C LEU A 363 -11.64 -5.59 19.35
N ALA A 364 -11.69 -4.94 18.18
CA ALA A 364 -10.99 -3.67 17.97
C ALA A 364 -11.51 -2.60 18.94
N ASN A 365 -12.82 -2.52 19.14
CA ASN A 365 -13.43 -1.59 20.11
C ASN A 365 -13.00 -1.91 21.54
N LEU A 366 -13.01 -3.17 21.94
CA LEU A 366 -12.53 -3.59 23.27
C LEU A 366 -11.07 -3.20 23.51
N ILE A 367 -10.20 -3.37 22.51
CA ILE A 367 -8.79 -2.95 22.59
C ILE A 367 -8.69 -1.42 22.75
N MET A 368 -9.48 -0.64 22.00
CA MET A 368 -9.51 0.82 22.13
C MET A 368 -10.00 1.27 23.50
N ASP A 369 -11.03 0.60 24.04
CA ASP A 369 -11.53 0.86 25.39
C ASP A 369 -10.46 0.59 26.44
N GLU A 370 -9.75 -0.53 26.34
CA GLU A 370 -8.66 -0.88 27.27
C GLU A 370 -7.46 0.09 27.14
N LEU A 371 -7.07 0.49 25.92
CA LEU A 371 -6.04 1.53 25.71
C LEU A 371 -6.42 2.85 26.38
N THR A 372 -7.70 3.22 26.27
CA THR A 372 -8.23 4.45 26.87
C THR A 372 -8.26 4.34 28.40
N LYS A 373 -8.70 3.22 28.99
CA LYS A 373 -8.66 2.95 30.43
C LYS A 373 -7.24 2.99 31.00
N GLY A 374 -6.28 2.48 30.21
CA GLY A 374 -4.85 2.50 30.58
C GLY A 374 -4.18 3.85 30.35
N GLU A 375 -4.90 4.89 29.93
CA GLU A 375 -4.38 6.23 29.60
C GLU A 375 -3.23 6.21 28.59
N LEU A 376 -3.18 5.18 27.73
CA LEU A 376 -2.14 5.04 26.71
C LEU A 376 -2.45 5.94 25.51
N SER A 377 -1.49 6.79 25.15
CA SER A 377 -1.59 7.59 23.94
C SER A 377 -1.27 6.75 22.72
N TYR A 378 -2.19 6.67 21.76
CA TYR A 378 -2.02 5.89 20.54
C TYR A 378 -2.62 6.59 19.32
N PHE A 379 -2.08 6.28 18.14
CA PHE A 379 -2.69 6.64 16.88
C PHE A 379 -3.76 5.61 16.51
N ASN A 380 -5.01 6.06 16.40
CA ASN A 380 -6.09 5.25 15.87
C ASN A 380 -6.25 5.49 14.37
N GLY A 381 -5.76 4.57 13.55
CA GLY A 381 -5.83 4.59 12.08
C GLY A 381 -6.96 3.74 11.50
N LEU A 382 -7.97 3.39 12.30
CA LEU A 382 -9.08 2.55 11.86
C LEU A 382 -10.16 3.31 11.06
N PHE A 383 -10.13 4.64 11.02
CA PHE A 383 -11.02 5.41 10.16
C PHE A 383 -10.66 5.29 8.68
N SER A 384 -11.61 5.55 7.79
CA SER A 384 -11.44 5.56 6.33
C SER A 384 -11.58 6.98 5.78
N ASP A 385 -11.11 7.20 4.55
CA ASP A 385 -11.26 8.48 3.86
C ASP A 385 -12.73 8.80 3.54
N THR A 386 -13.62 7.80 3.59
CA THR A 386 -15.06 7.93 3.37
C THR A 386 -15.87 8.05 4.66
N ASP A 387 -15.24 8.03 5.83
CA ASP A 387 -15.94 8.20 7.10
C ASP A 387 -16.51 9.63 7.20
N PRO A 388 -17.80 9.79 7.56
CA PRO A 388 -18.44 11.10 7.65
C PRO A 388 -17.68 12.08 8.55
N GLU A 389 -17.14 11.60 9.66
CA GLU A 389 -16.35 12.41 10.59
C GLU A 389 -15.05 12.92 9.95
N PHE A 390 -14.37 12.08 9.15
CA PHE A 390 -13.14 12.49 8.47
C PHE A 390 -13.41 13.49 7.35
N ILE A 391 -14.52 13.32 6.60
CA ILE A 391 -14.97 14.28 5.58
C ILE A 391 -15.25 15.63 6.24
N GLU A 392 -15.95 15.62 7.37
CA GLU A 392 -16.29 16.83 8.09
C GLU A 392 -15.06 17.52 8.69
N PHE A 393 -14.11 16.76 9.22
CA PHE A 393 -12.81 17.27 9.65
C PHE A 393 -12.07 17.98 8.50
N ASN A 394 -12.03 17.38 7.31
CA ASN A 394 -11.38 18.01 6.15
C ASN A 394 -12.09 19.33 5.76
N ALA A 395 -13.41 19.39 5.83
CA ALA A 395 -14.17 20.62 5.57
C ALA A 395 -13.86 21.73 6.60
N LEU A 396 -13.77 21.36 7.88
CA LEU A 396 -13.33 22.28 8.95
C LEU A 396 -11.92 22.81 8.69
N ALA A 397 -10.99 21.92 8.34
CA ALA A 397 -9.61 22.30 8.05
C ALA A 397 -9.53 23.29 6.86
N LEU A 398 -10.28 23.04 5.79
CA LEU A 398 -10.36 23.96 4.64
C LEU A 398 -10.89 25.34 5.04
N SER A 399 -11.93 25.40 5.87
CA SER A 399 -12.44 26.68 6.38
C SER A 399 -11.36 27.45 7.14
N ARG A 400 -10.63 26.77 8.04
CA ARG A 400 -9.54 27.42 8.82
C ARG A 400 -8.37 27.87 7.94
N ILE A 401 -8.01 27.09 6.91
CA ILE A 401 -6.98 27.47 5.95
C ILE A 401 -7.39 28.78 5.25
N THR A 402 -8.65 28.88 4.83
CA THR A 402 -9.17 30.07 4.16
C THR A 402 -9.18 31.29 5.09
N ASP A 403 -9.58 31.13 6.35
CA ASP A 403 -9.63 32.20 7.36
C ASP A 403 -8.23 32.77 7.66
N VAL A 404 -7.23 31.88 7.84
CA VAL A 404 -5.86 32.30 8.17
C VAL A 404 -5.13 32.88 6.95
N ALA A 405 -5.42 32.37 5.76
CA ALA A 405 -4.82 32.83 4.51
C ALA A 405 -5.51 34.07 3.91
N SER A 406 -6.49 34.67 4.61
CA SER A 406 -7.36 35.75 4.13
C SER A 406 -6.60 36.84 3.36
N GLY A 407 -6.62 36.75 2.01
CA GLY A 407 -6.07 37.74 1.09
C GLY A 407 -4.65 37.55 0.59
N GLU A 408 -3.88 36.59 1.09
CA GLU A 408 -2.54 36.28 0.60
C GLU A 408 -2.58 35.16 -0.45
N LYS A 409 -1.94 35.39 -1.62
CA LYS A 409 -1.80 34.40 -2.68
C LYS A 409 -0.74 33.32 -2.38
N GLY A 410 -0.38 33.12 -1.11
CA GLY A 410 0.61 32.12 -0.74
C GLY A 410 0.89 32.09 0.75
N VAL A 411 1.40 30.96 1.23
CA VAL A 411 1.65 30.70 2.65
C VAL A 411 3.14 30.49 2.90
N SER A 412 3.74 31.32 3.78
CA SER A 412 5.10 31.12 4.25
C SER A 412 5.19 29.85 5.11
N ARG A 413 6.40 29.36 5.39
CA ARG A 413 6.59 28.19 6.28
C ARG A 413 6.00 28.43 7.66
N SER A 414 6.23 29.61 8.21
CA SER A 414 5.69 30.01 9.52
C SER A 414 4.17 30.12 9.51
N ALA A 415 3.57 30.61 8.41
CA ALA A 415 2.12 30.67 8.27
C ALA A 415 1.51 29.25 8.12
N ALA A 416 2.18 28.32 7.43
CA ALA A 416 1.75 26.93 7.37
C ALA A 416 1.75 26.25 8.76
N ASP A 417 2.77 26.51 9.58
CA ASP A 417 2.80 26.03 10.98
C ASP A 417 1.61 26.60 11.77
N LYS A 418 1.30 27.90 11.66
CA LYS A 418 0.15 28.53 12.33
C LYS A 418 -1.21 27.96 11.88
N ILE A 419 -1.36 27.66 10.58
CA ILE A 419 -2.55 27.00 10.05
C ILE A 419 -2.73 25.64 10.73
N ILE A 420 -1.67 24.82 10.76
CA ILE A 420 -1.72 23.49 11.37
C ILE A 420 -2.00 23.58 12.87
N ASP A 421 -1.42 24.55 13.58
CA ASP A 421 -1.69 24.77 15.01
C ASP A 421 -3.16 25.15 15.22
N SER A 422 -3.70 26.08 14.45
CA SER A 422 -5.11 26.51 14.54
C SER A 422 -6.09 25.35 14.33
N ILE A 423 -5.82 24.47 13.35
CA ILE A 423 -6.64 23.27 13.13
C ILE A 423 -6.49 22.27 14.30
N SER A 424 -5.28 22.06 14.79
CA SER A 424 -5.00 21.14 15.91
C SER A 424 -5.68 21.63 17.20
N ASP A 425 -5.63 22.90 17.49
CA ASP A 425 -6.27 23.52 18.68
C ASP A 425 -7.79 23.35 18.61
N GLU A 426 -8.41 23.58 17.47
CA GLU A 426 -9.86 23.35 17.26
C GLU A 426 -10.25 21.89 17.51
N LEU A 427 -9.43 20.93 17.03
CA LEU A 427 -9.66 19.49 17.26
C LEU A 427 -9.59 19.08 18.73
N LEU A 428 -8.68 19.69 19.49
CA LEU A 428 -8.38 19.26 20.86
C LEU A 428 -9.18 20.06 21.92
N THR A 429 -9.48 21.33 21.65
CA THR A 429 -10.08 22.26 22.63
C THR A 429 -11.42 22.82 22.17
N GLY A 430 -11.78 22.66 20.89
CA GLY A 430 -13.03 23.15 20.32
C GLY A 430 -14.27 22.53 20.96
N SER A 431 -15.41 23.18 20.75
CA SER A 431 -16.72 22.74 21.27
C SER A 431 -17.18 21.42 20.63
N ARG A 432 -16.63 21.08 19.47
CA ARG A 432 -16.92 19.86 18.73
C ARG A 432 -15.91 18.78 19.06
N ARG A 433 -16.39 17.63 19.52
CA ARG A 433 -15.56 16.45 19.79
C ARG A 433 -15.62 15.49 18.61
N PHE A 434 -14.46 15.21 18.03
CA PHE A 434 -14.26 14.16 17.04
C PHE A 434 -13.80 12.87 17.74
N GLU A 435 -14.38 11.74 17.36
CA GLU A 435 -13.97 10.41 17.87
C GLU A 435 -12.48 10.16 17.60
N TYR A 436 -12.01 10.54 16.40
CA TYR A 436 -10.61 10.40 15.97
C TYR A 436 -9.79 11.68 16.10
N GLY A 437 -10.25 12.69 16.84
CA GLY A 437 -9.63 14.01 16.89
C GLY A 437 -8.15 14.00 17.27
N ARG A 438 -7.74 13.16 18.25
CA ARG A 438 -6.32 12.99 18.60
C ARG A 438 -5.50 12.42 17.45
N SER A 439 -6.06 11.48 16.68
CA SER A 439 -5.39 10.87 15.53
C SER A 439 -5.27 11.85 14.37
N TYR A 440 -6.27 12.70 14.16
CA TYR A 440 -6.19 13.79 13.18
C TYR A 440 -5.10 14.80 13.57
N ALA A 441 -4.99 15.16 14.85
CA ALA A 441 -3.92 16.03 15.34
C ALA A 441 -2.53 15.39 15.13
N MET A 442 -2.37 14.09 15.35
CA MET A 442 -1.14 13.37 15.04
C MET A 442 -0.80 13.40 13.54
N LEU A 443 -1.79 13.24 12.66
CA LEU A 443 -1.60 13.38 11.21
C LEU A 443 -1.24 14.80 10.78
N LEU A 444 -1.79 15.83 11.44
CA LEU A 444 -1.38 17.21 11.23
C LEU A 444 0.08 17.44 11.61
N GLY A 445 0.53 16.84 12.71
CA GLY A 445 1.94 16.84 13.11
C GLY A 445 2.83 16.15 12.06
N ALA A 446 2.36 15.02 11.51
CA ALA A 446 3.04 14.31 10.44
C ALA A 446 3.09 15.14 9.13
N LEU A 447 2.02 15.83 8.77
CA LEU A 447 1.99 16.79 7.66
C LEU A 447 3.01 17.92 7.87
N ARG A 448 3.05 18.50 9.08
CA ARG A 448 4.04 19.52 9.44
C ARG A 448 5.47 19.03 9.22
N LYS A 449 5.78 17.82 9.70
CA LYS A 449 7.09 17.20 9.52
C LYS A 449 7.43 17.04 8.04
N HIS A 450 6.46 16.57 7.24
CA HIS A 450 6.60 16.49 5.80
C HIS A 450 6.89 17.85 5.14
N LEU A 451 6.12 18.88 5.45
CA LEU A 451 6.33 20.22 4.88
C LEU A 451 7.72 20.78 5.21
N LYS A 452 8.26 20.44 6.39
CA LYS A 452 9.60 20.86 6.82
C LYS A 452 10.74 20.06 6.20
N MET A 453 10.53 18.79 5.87
CA MET A 453 11.61 17.91 5.37
C MET A 453 11.63 17.83 3.85
N ASP A 454 10.48 17.61 3.21
CA ASP A 454 10.41 17.25 1.80
C ASP A 454 9.92 18.37 0.89
N CYS A 455 9.34 19.42 1.46
CA CYS A 455 8.79 20.55 0.71
C CYS A 455 9.62 21.85 0.85
N LEU A 456 10.91 21.70 1.10
CA LEU A 456 11.81 22.84 1.32
C LEU A 456 11.90 23.78 0.11
N ALA A 457 11.80 23.26 -1.10
CA ALA A 457 11.91 24.03 -2.34
C ALA A 457 10.60 24.70 -2.77
N MET A 458 9.45 24.36 -2.14
CA MET A 458 8.14 24.93 -2.52
C MET A 458 8.08 26.42 -2.24
N GLY A 459 7.61 27.18 -3.24
CA GLY A 459 7.25 28.59 -3.10
C GLY A 459 5.99 28.77 -2.23
N PRO A 460 5.71 30.01 -1.78
CA PRO A 460 4.53 30.28 -0.93
C PRO A 460 3.20 29.91 -1.58
N SER A 461 2.98 30.22 -2.85
CA SER A 461 1.75 29.87 -3.58
C SER A 461 1.62 28.37 -3.77
N GLU A 462 2.68 27.72 -4.22
CA GLU A 462 2.70 26.26 -4.40
C GLU A 462 2.43 25.51 -3.09
N ARG A 463 2.97 25.98 -1.96
CA ARG A 463 2.72 25.42 -0.64
C ARG A 463 1.28 25.58 -0.21
N PHE A 464 0.66 26.73 -0.49
CA PHE A 464 -0.74 26.98 -0.21
C PHE A 464 -1.63 26.01 -1.00
N ASP A 465 -1.45 25.95 -2.32
CA ASP A 465 -2.20 25.04 -3.21
C ASP A 465 -2.04 23.59 -2.78
N TYR A 466 -0.83 23.22 -2.37
CA TYR A 466 -0.54 21.88 -1.87
C TYR A 466 -1.29 21.56 -0.57
N ILE A 467 -1.29 22.47 0.42
CA ILE A 467 -2.03 22.26 1.67
C ILE A 467 -3.54 22.17 1.40
N VAL A 468 -4.08 23.07 0.58
CA VAL A 468 -5.48 23.03 0.18
C VAL A 468 -5.83 21.70 -0.49
N SER A 469 -5.00 21.20 -1.40
CA SER A 469 -5.24 19.93 -2.08
C SER A 469 -5.31 18.73 -1.13
N ILE A 470 -4.52 18.74 -0.05
CA ILE A 470 -4.53 17.66 0.95
C ILE A 470 -5.91 17.50 1.59
N PHE A 471 -6.52 18.59 1.98
CA PHE A 471 -7.80 18.58 2.69
C PHE A 471 -8.99 18.50 1.72
N SER A 472 -8.92 19.13 0.55
CA SER A 472 -9.96 19.01 -0.48
C SER A 472 -10.07 17.58 -1.06
N GLU A 473 -8.96 16.86 -1.13
CA GLU A 473 -8.90 15.47 -1.57
C GLU A 473 -9.09 14.46 -0.43
N GLY A 474 -9.20 14.90 0.83
CA GLY A 474 -9.26 14.02 2.00
C GLY A 474 -8.01 13.15 2.18
N SER A 475 -6.86 13.61 1.69
CA SER A 475 -5.67 12.79 1.54
C SER A 475 -4.67 12.86 2.72
N LEU A 476 -5.10 13.37 3.88
CA LEU A 476 -4.22 13.55 5.07
C LEU A 476 -3.62 12.24 5.58
N ARG A 477 -4.34 11.11 5.48
CA ARG A 477 -3.84 9.79 5.91
C ARG A 477 -2.55 9.36 5.22
N ARG A 478 -2.25 9.90 4.05
CA ARG A 478 -1.00 9.59 3.33
C ARG A 478 0.28 10.00 4.07
N PHE A 479 0.15 10.82 5.13
CA PHE A 479 1.28 11.23 5.98
C PHE A 479 1.52 10.28 7.16
N SER A 480 0.82 9.16 7.27
CA SER A 480 1.03 8.15 8.31
C SER A 480 2.47 7.63 8.39
N ASP A 481 3.24 7.69 7.30
CA ASP A 481 4.68 7.37 7.27
C ASP A 481 5.53 8.31 8.16
N TYR A 482 5.05 9.53 8.44
CA TYR A 482 5.72 10.54 9.27
C TYR A 482 5.22 10.58 10.70
N LEU A 483 4.28 9.68 11.06
CA LEU A 483 3.78 9.59 12.43
C LEU A 483 4.90 9.27 13.41
N ASP A 484 4.93 10.02 14.49
CA ASP A 484 5.81 9.80 15.62
C ASP A 484 5.01 9.24 16.82
N ALA A 485 4.17 8.25 16.54
CA ALA A 485 3.35 7.60 17.54
C ALA A 485 4.08 6.36 18.08
N GLY A 486 4.26 6.28 19.39
CA GLY A 486 4.82 5.11 20.05
C GLY A 486 3.94 3.87 19.87
N ILE A 487 2.62 4.06 19.93
CA ILE A 487 1.62 3.01 19.72
C ILE A 487 0.71 3.41 18.55
N SER A 488 0.48 2.47 17.62
CA SER A 488 -0.43 2.65 16.49
C SER A 488 -1.42 1.49 16.41
N MET A 489 -2.69 1.78 16.19
CA MET A 489 -3.72 0.78 15.92
C MET A 489 -4.30 1.01 14.53
N MET A 490 -4.25 0.00 13.66
CA MET A 490 -4.76 0.09 12.29
C MET A 490 -5.09 -1.28 11.71
N THR A 491 -5.64 -1.31 10.50
CA THR A 491 -5.82 -2.59 9.81
C THR A 491 -4.50 -3.06 9.20
N VAL A 492 -4.33 -4.39 9.04
CA VAL A 492 -3.15 -4.96 8.37
C VAL A 492 -2.99 -4.40 6.94
N HIS A 493 -4.10 -4.18 6.23
CA HIS A 493 -4.08 -3.58 4.90
C HIS A 493 -3.46 -2.17 4.91
N SER A 494 -3.87 -1.33 5.87
CA SER A 494 -3.34 0.03 6.01
C SER A 494 -1.88 0.05 6.50
N ALA A 495 -1.42 -1.03 7.12
CA ALA A 495 -0.04 -1.19 7.59
C ALA A 495 0.95 -1.59 6.49
N LYS A 496 0.46 -1.93 5.28
CA LYS A 496 1.34 -2.32 4.17
C LYS A 496 2.31 -1.19 3.82
N GLY A 497 3.59 -1.52 3.79
CA GLY A 497 4.67 -0.55 3.58
C GLY A 497 5.20 0.12 4.86
N LEU A 498 4.47 0.07 5.98
CA LEU A 498 4.93 0.59 7.28
C LEU A 498 5.69 -0.48 8.07
N GLU A 499 6.39 -0.07 9.13
CA GLU A 499 7.18 -0.98 9.98
C GLU A 499 7.20 -0.49 11.42
N TRP A 500 7.22 -1.44 12.37
CA TRP A 500 7.32 -1.21 13.81
C TRP A 500 8.31 -2.17 14.46
N ASP A 501 8.79 -1.84 15.63
CA ASP A 501 9.65 -2.75 16.38
C ASP A 501 8.87 -3.99 16.82
N THR A 502 7.68 -3.78 17.39
CA THR A 502 6.78 -4.86 17.84
C THR A 502 5.41 -4.76 17.20
N VAL A 503 4.86 -5.89 16.79
CA VAL A 503 3.53 -5.99 16.19
C VAL A 503 2.67 -6.98 16.96
N PHE A 504 1.45 -6.54 17.31
CA PHE A 504 0.38 -7.40 17.81
C PHE A 504 -0.62 -7.68 16.70
N ILE A 505 -1.00 -8.94 16.54
CA ILE A 505 -1.98 -9.42 15.55
C ILE A 505 -3.14 -10.08 16.31
N PRO A 506 -4.16 -9.30 16.72
CA PRO A 506 -5.30 -9.81 17.47
C PRO A 506 -6.34 -10.47 16.60
N GLY A 507 -7.18 -11.32 17.21
CA GLY A 507 -8.37 -11.88 16.60
C GLY A 507 -8.09 -12.93 15.53
N VAL A 508 -6.96 -13.67 15.65
CA VAL A 508 -6.68 -14.82 14.77
C VAL A 508 -7.54 -15.99 15.23
N THR A 509 -8.83 -15.74 15.21
CA THR A 509 -9.90 -16.60 15.72
C THR A 509 -10.74 -17.08 14.55
N ARG A 510 -11.20 -18.31 14.60
CA ARG A 510 -12.07 -18.91 13.57
C ARG A 510 -13.29 -18.00 13.33
N PHE A 511 -13.67 -17.78 12.08
CA PHE A 511 -14.69 -16.87 11.55
C PHE A 511 -14.35 -15.37 11.60
N ASP A 512 -13.33 -14.97 12.32
CA ASP A 512 -12.86 -13.58 12.30
C ASP A 512 -11.63 -13.43 11.42
N TRP A 513 -10.64 -14.33 11.55
CA TRP A 513 -9.49 -14.41 10.68
C TRP A 513 -8.99 -15.87 10.57
N PRO A 514 -9.12 -16.54 9.43
CA PRO A 514 -9.67 -16.05 8.16
C PRO A 514 -11.18 -15.82 8.20
N GLY A 515 -11.63 -14.86 7.38
CA GLY A 515 -13.07 -14.60 7.18
C GLY A 515 -13.75 -15.64 6.31
N VAL A 516 -12.96 -16.49 5.63
CA VAL A 516 -13.41 -17.63 4.83
C VAL A 516 -13.02 -18.94 5.52
N ILE A 517 -13.87 -19.95 5.40
CA ILE A 517 -13.68 -21.25 6.01
C ILE A 517 -13.56 -22.29 4.90
N CYS A 518 -12.55 -23.16 4.97
CA CYS A 518 -12.44 -24.26 4.04
C CYS A 518 -13.53 -25.32 4.29
N SER A 519 -13.92 -26.05 3.26
CA SER A 519 -14.99 -27.06 3.32
C SER A 519 -14.73 -28.15 4.36
N ARG A 520 -13.46 -28.51 4.61
CA ARG A 520 -13.10 -29.46 5.68
C ARG A 520 -13.47 -28.94 7.07
N CYS A 521 -13.19 -27.66 7.34
CA CYS A 521 -13.54 -27.05 8.62
C CYS A 521 -15.04 -26.77 8.74
N GLU A 522 -15.72 -26.54 7.63
CA GLU A 522 -17.16 -26.36 7.59
C GLU A 522 -17.89 -27.66 7.96
N SER A 523 -17.52 -28.80 7.37
CA SER A 523 -18.11 -30.12 7.65
C SER A 523 -17.76 -30.64 9.05
N ALA A 524 -16.55 -30.34 9.57
CA ALA A 524 -16.13 -30.81 10.89
C ALA A 524 -16.63 -29.94 12.05
N GLY A 525 -17.24 -28.80 11.78
CA GLY A 525 -17.69 -27.85 12.82
C GLY A 525 -16.55 -27.18 13.61
N MET A 526 -15.29 -27.55 13.39
CA MET A 526 -14.09 -27.03 14.08
C MET A 526 -12.89 -27.04 13.16
N CYS A 527 -11.86 -26.22 13.46
CA CYS A 527 -10.62 -26.30 12.72
C CYS A 527 -9.90 -27.62 13.06
N SER A 528 -9.74 -28.48 12.07
CA SER A 528 -9.12 -29.79 12.24
C SER A 528 -7.60 -29.79 12.03
N ARG A 529 -6.99 -28.65 11.74
CA ARG A 529 -5.57 -28.56 11.39
C ARG A 529 -4.65 -29.04 12.51
N SER A 530 -4.97 -28.69 13.75
CA SER A 530 -4.25 -29.14 14.95
C SER A 530 -4.35 -30.65 15.17
N ALA A 531 -5.45 -31.30 14.72
CA ALA A 531 -5.71 -32.71 14.93
C ALA A 531 -5.22 -33.62 13.78
N TYR A 532 -5.17 -33.07 12.54
CA TYR A 532 -4.98 -33.90 11.34
C TYR A 532 -3.80 -33.45 10.43
N GLY A 533 -2.94 -32.56 10.87
CA GLY A 533 -1.80 -32.08 10.08
C GLY A 533 -2.24 -31.47 8.74
N CYS A 534 -3.38 -30.79 8.71
CA CYS A 534 -3.92 -30.18 7.51
C CYS A 534 -2.91 -29.19 6.93
N ARG A 535 -2.40 -29.46 5.74
CA ARG A 535 -1.58 -28.51 4.98
C ARG A 535 -2.51 -27.64 4.15
N ILE A 536 -2.26 -26.32 4.17
CA ILE A 536 -3.03 -25.39 3.34
C ILE A 536 -2.82 -25.71 1.87
N VAL A 537 -1.66 -26.23 1.51
CA VAL A 537 -1.25 -26.57 0.15
C VAL A 537 -1.80 -27.88 -0.39
N ASP A 538 -2.26 -28.81 0.44
CA ASP A 538 -3.02 -29.98 -0.07
C ASP A 538 -4.34 -29.59 -0.75
N ALA A 539 -4.57 -28.32 -0.90
CA ALA A 539 -5.79 -27.72 -1.33
C ALA A 539 -5.76 -27.25 -2.78
N MET A 540 -5.69 -28.17 -3.72
CA MET A 540 -6.21 -27.93 -5.08
C MET A 540 -7.70 -27.49 -5.06
N ASN A 541 -8.34 -27.43 -3.89
CA ASN A 541 -9.72 -27.03 -3.64
C ASN A 541 -9.86 -25.97 -2.54
N MET A 542 -8.85 -25.09 -2.38
CA MET A 542 -9.00 -23.99 -1.42
C MET A 542 -9.97 -22.93 -1.93
N PRO A 543 -10.80 -22.36 -1.04
CA PRO A 543 -11.54 -21.14 -1.36
C PRO A 543 -10.52 -20.04 -1.70
N ASP A 544 -10.73 -19.35 -2.81
CA ASP A 544 -9.83 -18.30 -3.34
C ASP A 544 -9.44 -17.25 -2.29
N GLY A 545 -10.27 -17.02 -1.29
CA GLY A 545 -9.97 -16.05 -0.23
C GLY A 545 -8.99 -16.51 0.85
N LEU A 546 -8.70 -17.82 1.01
CA LEU A 546 -7.84 -18.28 2.13
C LEU A 546 -6.37 -17.96 1.90
N ILE A 547 -5.90 -18.04 0.67
CA ILE A 547 -4.53 -17.64 0.29
C ILE A 547 -4.31 -16.15 0.57
N GLU A 548 -5.31 -15.31 0.28
CA GLU A 548 -5.25 -13.87 0.59
C GLU A 548 -5.20 -13.61 2.10
N GLU A 549 -5.96 -14.37 2.88
CA GLU A 549 -5.96 -14.26 4.34
C GLU A 549 -4.62 -14.69 4.96
N MET A 550 -3.97 -15.69 4.37
CA MET A 550 -2.58 -16.05 4.74
C MET A 550 -1.58 -15.00 4.33
N GLY A 551 -1.72 -14.47 3.11
CA GLY A 551 -0.92 -13.34 2.63
C GLY A 551 -1.06 -12.12 3.54
N LEU A 552 -2.27 -11.87 4.05
CA LEU A 552 -2.53 -10.80 5.01
C LEU A 552 -1.82 -11.06 6.35
N LEU A 553 -1.82 -12.30 6.87
CA LEU A 553 -1.05 -12.66 8.05
C LEU A 553 0.46 -12.48 7.81
N TYR A 554 0.97 -12.94 6.66
CA TYR A 554 2.36 -12.76 6.26
C TYR A 554 2.75 -11.27 6.22
N VAL A 555 1.90 -10.42 5.64
CA VAL A 555 2.11 -8.98 5.66
C VAL A 555 2.15 -8.46 7.09
N GLY A 556 1.21 -8.84 7.95
CA GLY A 556 1.19 -8.42 9.37
C GLY A 556 2.47 -8.79 10.12
N VAL A 557 2.88 -10.06 10.03
CA VAL A 557 4.12 -10.56 10.65
C VAL A 557 5.34 -9.79 10.16
N THR A 558 5.46 -9.59 8.85
CA THR A 558 6.62 -8.92 8.25
C THR A 558 6.64 -7.40 8.47
N ARG A 559 5.66 -6.82 9.16
CA ARG A 559 5.71 -5.42 9.64
C ARG A 559 6.54 -5.27 10.91
N ALA A 560 6.74 -6.35 11.68
CA ALA A 560 7.59 -6.33 12.85
C ALA A 560 9.07 -6.33 12.44
N ARG A 561 9.90 -5.64 13.25
CA ARG A 561 11.36 -5.68 13.14
C ARG A 561 11.98 -6.60 14.17
N LYS A 562 11.40 -6.66 15.39
CA LYS A 562 11.95 -7.39 16.54
C LYS A 562 11.04 -8.51 17.02
N ALA A 563 9.76 -8.21 17.25
CA ALA A 563 8.83 -9.17 17.84
C ALA A 563 7.43 -9.11 17.22
N VAL A 564 6.77 -10.26 17.18
CA VAL A 564 5.36 -10.38 16.79
C VAL A 564 4.64 -11.20 17.86
N TYR A 565 3.43 -10.75 18.23
CA TYR A 565 2.53 -11.43 19.17
C TYR A 565 1.18 -11.63 18.49
N VAL A 566 0.71 -12.87 18.49
CA VAL A 566 -0.60 -13.22 17.93
C VAL A 566 -1.56 -13.49 19.09
N SER A 567 -2.84 -13.22 18.91
CA SER A 567 -3.85 -13.60 19.91
C SER A 567 -5.15 -14.10 19.29
N ALA A 568 -5.87 -14.88 20.07
CA ALA A 568 -7.16 -15.44 19.73
C ALA A 568 -8.04 -15.53 20.98
N SER A 569 -9.32 -15.81 20.82
CA SER A 569 -10.27 -16.03 21.91
C SER A 569 -11.14 -17.26 21.69
N MET A 570 -11.57 -17.88 22.80
CA MET A 570 -12.47 -19.04 22.80
C MET A 570 -13.95 -18.65 22.68
N GLN A 571 -14.27 -17.37 22.83
CA GLN A 571 -15.58 -16.79 22.59
C GLN A 571 -15.45 -15.50 21.81
N ARG A 572 -16.35 -15.30 20.84
CA ARG A 572 -16.41 -14.06 20.05
C ARG A 572 -17.81 -13.45 20.08
N ARG A 573 -17.89 -12.16 19.93
CA ARG A 573 -19.14 -11.44 19.79
C ARG A 573 -19.54 -11.37 18.31
N THR A 574 -20.74 -11.82 17.99
CA THR A 574 -21.28 -11.73 16.64
C THR A 574 -21.70 -10.28 16.32
N LYS A 575 -21.96 -9.99 15.04
CA LYS A 575 -22.50 -8.68 14.61
C LYS A 575 -23.85 -8.31 15.27
N TYR A 576 -24.57 -9.29 15.78
CA TYR A 576 -25.84 -9.10 16.48
C TYR A 576 -25.68 -8.96 18.02
N GLY A 577 -24.44 -8.92 18.52
CA GLY A 577 -24.13 -8.77 19.94
C GLY A 577 -24.12 -10.06 20.76
N ASN A 578 -24.52 -11.20 20.18
CA ASN A 578 -24.53 -12.50 20.87
C ASN A 578 -23.12 -13.07 20.97
N TYR A 579 -22.84 -13.85 22.03
CA TYR A 579 -21.61 -14.61 22.17
C TYR A 579 -21.72 -15.94 21.43
N GLN A 580 -20.65 -16.31 20.76
CA GLN A 580 -20.51 -17.58 20.06
C GLN A 580 -19.19 -18.23 20.48
N VAL A 581 -19.21 -19.54 20.70
CA VAL A 581 -18.00 -20.33 20.91
C VAL A 581 -17.11 -20.22 19.68
N ALA A 582 -15.83 -20.01 19.92
CA ALA A 582 -14.80 -19.88 18.91
C ALA A 582 -13.57 -20.69 19.29
N CYS A 583 -12.53 -20.66 18.49
CA CYS A 583 -11.23 -21.26 18.77
C CYS A 583 -10.15 -20.55 17.95
N PRO A 584 -8.88 -20.68 18.30
CA PRO A 584 -7.79 -20.24 17.45
C PRO A 584 -7.95 -20.80 16.03
N SER A 585 -7.67 -20.00 15.03
CA SER A 585 -7.88 -20.38 13.64
C SER A 585 -6.75 -21.25 13.08
N CYS A 586 -6.97 -21.83 11.90
CA CYS A 586 -5.93 -22.60 11.20
C CYS A 586 -4.65 -21.79 10.92
N LEU A 587 -4.73 -20.47 10.92
CA LEU A 587 -3.57 -19.61 10.72
C LEU A 587 -2.58 -19.61 11.90
N THR A 588 -2.99 -20.12 13.07
CA THR A 588 -2.11 -20.31 14.23
C THR A 588 -1.41 -21.68 14.22
N PHE A 589 -1.77 -22.57 13.30
CA PHE A 589 -1.26 -23.93 13.17
C PHE A 589 -0.65 -24.19 11.79
N LEU A 590 0.05 -23.20 11.25
CA LEU A 590 0.75 -23.33 9.96
C LEU A 590 1.84 -24.40 10.02
N SER A 591 2.08 -25.11 8.92
CA SER A 591 3.10 -26.15 8.85
C SER A 591 4.48 -25.59 9.19
N GLY A 592 5.23 -26.30 10.04
CA GLY A 592 6.56 -25.88 10.47
C GLY A 592 6.59 -24.69 11.43
N ILE A 593 5.45 -24.33 12.03
CA ILE A 593 5.37 -23.30 13.06
C ILE A 593 4.88 -23.91 14.36
N GLU A 594 5.58 -23.66 15.46
CA GLU A 594 5.22 -24.08 16.81
C GLU A 594 4.52 -22.93 17.55
N PRO A 595 3.20 -23.03 17.84
CA PRO A 595 2.54 -22.05 18.68
C PRO A 595 3.01 -22.18 20.13
N VAL A 596 3.47 -21.07 20.74
CA VAL A 596 3.89 -21.03 22.14
C VAL A 596 3.11 -19.96 22.88
N SER A 597 2.66 -20.25 24.10
CA SER A 597 1.94 -19.27 24.90
C SER A 597 2.84 -18.11 25.29
N TRP A 598 2.32 -16.87 25.23
CA TRP A 598 2.97 -15.71 25.81
C TRP A 598 2.13 -15.13 26.96
N THR A 599 2.80 -14.49 27.89
CA THR A 599 2.18 -13.80 29.02
C THR A 599 2.54 -12.31 29.02
N VAL A 600 1.85 -11.53 29.84
CA VAL A 600 2.13 -10.09 29.98
C VAL A 600 3.58 -9.84 30.43
N MET A 601 4.13 -10.75 31.26
CA MET A 601 5.44 -10.58 31.92
C MET A 601 6.63 -11.13 31.12
N ASP A 602 6.41 -11.77 29.97
CA ASP A 602 7.53 -12.25 29.14
C ASP A 602 8.39 -11.06 28.66
N GLY A 603 9.69 -11.16 28.82
CA GLY A 603 10.65 -10.13 28.41
C GLY A 603 10.70 -9.92 26.91
N GLU A 604 11.38 -8.87 26.45
CA GLU A 604 11.60 -8.61 25.03
C GLU A 604 12.39 -9.77 24.38
N GLY A 605 11.82 -10.38 23.36
CA GLY A 605 12.55 -11.25 22.40
C GLY A 605 12.79 -12.70 22.79
N CYS A 606 12.37 -13.18 23.96
CA CYS A 606 12.37 -14.61 24.27
C CYS A 606 10.98 -15.08 24.70
N PRO A 607 10.32 -16.01 23.95
CA PRO A 607 9.33 -16.86 24.58
C PRO A 607 10.09 -17.64 25.65
N GLY A 608 9.63 -17.56 26.92
CA GLY A 608 10.30 -18.10 28.09
C GLY A 608 11.02 -19.42 27.84
N ALA A 609 12.29 -19.44 28.18
CA ALA A 609 13.01 -20.68 28.35
C ALA A 609 12.36 -21.41 29.53
N VAL A 610 11.63 -22.48 29.27
CA VAL A 610 11.34 -23.57 30.20
C VAL A 610 11.82 -24.86 29.52
#